data_d86f4280c776e618a5b120f107143f4a
#
_entry.id   d86f4280c776e618a5b120f107143f4a
#
_cell.length_a   1.000
_cell.length_b   1.000
_cell.length_c   1.000
_cell.angle_alpha   90.00
_cell.angle_beta   90.00
_cell.angle_gamma   90.00
#
_symmetry.space_group_name_H-M   'P 1'
#
loop_
_entity.id
_entity.type
_entity.pdbx_description
1 polymer ?
#
loop_
_entity_poly.entity_id
_entity_poly.type
_entity_poly.pdbx_seq_one_letter_code
_entity_poly.pdbx_strand_id
1 'polypeptide(L)'
;MEPALEIKMVRDNLALAVSLWTAANKGLITSAHLLSEPEAASGNATAHGVAGAVVRHTREELLRRVNNQVRSSFVFSVIQTHLTLERVYTTGPLEEADPDLRAARCAIHLLNTSLDLGLLTPIWACPPEYRRRFEARPITFVLDATGLDGETVVWEHFGGLEKFLELLDYCAAWVRPWSGASNGPRPGLDTGTARPTPIQDDFSPRVPPGPDPVSGFVRSRCRVAPDTQCPARSLYQAYRDWCWETGRQAMAQRSFGMGLTNMGFQRRRRGQGYHWWIGISLASQE
;
A
#
# COMPACT_ATOMS: atom_id res chain seq x y z
N MET A 1 -18.61 19.62 -2.99
CA MET A 1 -17.68 19.62 -1.83
C MET A 1 -16.45 20.42 -2.26
N GLU A 2 -15.80 21.11 -1.33
CA GLU A 2 -14.56 21.85 -1.62
C GLU A 2 -13.44 20.85 -1.99
N PRO A 3 -12.67 21.08 -3.08
CA PRO A 3 -11.64 20.12 -3.54
C PRO A 3 -10.61 19.74 -2.48
N ALA A 4 -10.14 20.70 -1.70
CA ALA A 4 -9.18 20.44 -0.61
C ALA A 4 -9.76 19.53 0.47
N LEU A 5 -11.05 19.67 0.79
CA LEU A 5 -11.73 18.84 1.77
C LEU A 5 -11.89 17.39 1.27
N GLU A 6 -12.16 17.21 -0.03
CA GLU A 6 -12.23 15.86 -0.62
C GLU A 6 -10.92 15.09 -0.46
N ILE A 7 -9.78 15.73 -0.78
CA ILE A 7 -8.46 15.09 -0.63
C ILE A 7 -8.15 14.83 0.86
N LYS A 8 -8.48 15.77 1.75
CA LYS A 8 -8.27 15.57 3.19
C LYS A 8 -9.09 14.40 3.74
N MET A 9 -10.35 14.27 3.33
CA MET A 9 -11.19 13.15 3.75
C MET A 9 -10.58 11.80 3.40
N VAL A 10 -10.09 11.61 2.18
CA VAL A 10 -9.50 10.33 1.77
C VAL A 10 -8.14 10.10 2.42
N ARG A 11 -7.38 11.16 2.64
CA ARG A 11 -6.13 11.12 3.40
C ARG A 11 -6.36 10.67 4.84
N ASP A 12 -7.34 11.26 5.53
CA ASP A 12 -7.65 10.95 6.93
C ASP A 12 -8.22 9.53 7.05
N ASN A 13 -9.00 9.09 6.08
CA ASN A 13 -9.51 7.72 6.01
C ASN A 13 -8.36 6.70 5.87
N LEU A 14 -7.37 6.97 5.03
CA LEU A 14 -6.18 6.14 4.91
C LEU A 14 -5.36 6.14 6.21
N ALA A 15 -5.14 7.30 6.82
CA ALA A 15 -4.41 7.41 8.09
C ALA A 15 -5.11 6.63 9.23
N LEU A 16 -6.45 6.68 9.28
CA LEU A 16 -7.23 5.88 10.22
C LEU A 16 -7.07 4.37 9.96
N ALA A 17 -7.17 3.93 8.71
CA ALA A 17 -6.99 2.53 8.34
C ALA A 17 -5.61 1.99 8.77
N VAL A 18 -4.56 2.79 8.57
CA VAL A 18 -3.19 2.47 9.00
C VAL A 18 -3.07 2.43 10.51
N SER A 19 -3.71 3.35 11.22
CA SER A 19 -3.74 3.36 12.69
C SER A 19 -4.41 2.10 13.25
N LEU A 20 -5.53 1.68 12.65
CA LEU A 20 -6.22 0.43 12.99
C LEU A 20 -5.34 -0.79 12.71
N TRP A 21 -4.68 -0.83 11.55
CA TRP A 21 -3.74 -1.90 11.20
C TRP A 21 -2.57 -1.97 12.20
N THR A 22 -2.00 -0.83 12.56
CA THR A 22 -0.92 -0.72 13.55
C THR A 22 -1.37 -1.23 14.91
N ALA A 23 -2.55 -0.80 15.37
CA ALA A 23 -3.11 -1.22 16.66
C ALA A 23 -3.42 -2.74 16.69
N ALA A 24 -3.92 -3.30 15.58
CA ALA A 24 -4.14 -4.74 15.46
C ALA A 24 -2.83 -5.54 15.50
N ASN A 25 -1.79 -5.07 14.79
CA ASN A 25 -0.48 -5.71 14.81
C ASN A 25 0.17 -5.67 16.19
N LYS A 26 0.05 -4.57 16.91
CA LYS A 26 0.51 -4.42 18.31
C LYS A 26 -0.36 -5.20 19.32
N GLY A 27 -1.48 -5.78 18.90
CA GLY A 27 -2.41 -6.48 19.80
C GLY A 27 -3.23 -5.56 20.71
N LEU A 28 -3.25 -4.24 20.42
CA LEU A 28 -4.04 -3.26 21.18
C LEU A 28 -5.55 -3.37 20.90
N ILE A 29 -5.90 -3.91 19.75
CA ILE A 29 -7.26 -4.27 19.37
C ILE A 29 -7.33 -5.74 19.00
N THR A 30 -8.44 -6.37 19.36
CA THR A 30 -8.71 -7.77 19.08
C THR A 30 -9.88 -7.92 18.10
N SER A 31 -10.06 -9.12 17.58
CA SER A 31 -11.22 -9.43 16.74
C SER A 31 -12.56 -9.13 17.43
N ALA A 32 -12.65 -9.32 18.73
CA ALA A 32 -13.86 -9.00 19.50
C ALA A 32 -14.23 -7.50 19.46
N HIS A 33 -13.25 -6.60 19.35
CA HIS A 33 -13.51 -5.17 19.29
C HIS A 33 -14.03 -4.68 17.92
N LEU A 34 -13.64 -5.33 16.83
CA LEU A 34 -13.92 -4.85 15.47
C LEU A 34 -14.89 -5.72 14.68
N LEU A 35 -15.04 -6.98 15.07
CA LEU A 35 -15.80 -7.97 14.32
C LEU A 35 -16.97 -8.54 15.13
N SER A 36 -17.26 -7.97 16.29
CA SER A 36 -18.52 -8.25 17.01
C SER A 36 -19.67 -7.79 16.11
N GLU A 37 -20.61 -8.69 15.83
CA GLU A 37 -21.87 -8.26 15.23
C GLU A 37 -22.50 -7.23 16.16
N PRO A 38 -23.06 -6.12 15.63
CA PRO A 38 -23.84 -5.21 16.47
C PRO A 38 -24.93 -6.04 17.14
N GLU A 39 -25.01 -6.00 18.46
CA GLU A 39 -26.13 -6.60 19.21
C GLU A 39 -27.40 -6.12 18.52
N ALA A 40 -28.13 -7.04 17.90
CA ALA A 40 -29.42 -6.74 17.32
C ALA A 40 -30.25 -6.10 18.43
N ALA A 41 -30.53 -4.81 18.25
CA ALA A 41 -31.34 -4.06 19.19
C ALA A 41 -32.58 -4.91 19.53
N SER A 42 -32.65 -5.37 20.78
CA SER A 42 -33.65 -6.25 21.30
C SER A 42 -35.03 -5.67 21.04
N GLY A 43 -35.70 -6.17 20.05
CA GLY A 43 -37.07 -5.84 19.72
C GLY A 43 -37.71 -7.03 19.00
N ASN A 44 -38.32 -7.93 19.75
CA ASN A 44 -39.29 -8.96 19.33
C ASN A 44 -38.99 -9.67 17.97
N ALA A 45 -37.99 -10.52 17.94
CA ALA A 45 -37.89 -11.58 16.95
C ALA A 45 -38.15 -12.90 17.66
N THR A 46 -39.35 -13.45 17.41
CA THR A 46 -39.76 -14.78 17.78
C THR A 46 -38.72 -15.82 17.37
N ALA A 47 -38.24 -16.53 18.37
CA ALA A 47 -37.26 -17.59 18.28
C ALA A 47 -37.63 -18.65 17.23
N HIS A 48 -36.88 -18.70 16.15
CA HIS A 48 -36.60 -19.98 15.51
C HIS A 48 -35.07 -20.16 15.57
N GLY A 49 -34.68 -21.03 16.52
CA GLY A 49 -33.31 -21.25 16.91
C GLY A 49 -32.46 -21.78 15.76
N VAL A 50 -31.63 -20.89 15.24
CA VAL A 50 -30.28 -21.25 14.87
C VAL A 50 -29.44 -20.62 15.98
N ALA A 51 -28.91 -21.43 16.88
CA ALA A 51 -27.89 -21.01 17.82
C ALA A 51 -26.79 -20.36 16.99
N GLY A 52 -26.71 -19.03 17.00
CA GLY A 52 -25.71 -18.27 16.32
C GLY A 52 -24.36 -18.79 16.80
N ALA A 53 -23.67 -19.56 15.96
CA ALA A 53 -22.29 -19.90 16.21
C ALA A 53 -21.57 -18.56 16.36
N VAL A 54 -21.12 -18.25 17.59
CA VAL A 54 -20.24 -17.10 17.84
C VAL A 54 -19.03 -17.33 16.96
N VAL A 55 -19.01 -16.67 15.79
CA VAL A 55 -17.90 -16.75 14.86
C VAL A 55 -16.72 -16.10 15.57
N ARG A 56 -15.89 -16.91 16.20
CA ARG A 56 -14.65 -16.45 16.84
C ARG A 56 -13.68 -16.09 15.73
N HIS A 57 -13.67 -14.84 15.34
CA HIS A 57 -12.68 -14.34 14.41
C HIS A 57 -11.27 -14.50 15.00
N THR A 58 -10.39 -15.14 14.26
CA THR A 58 -9.01 -15.31 14.65
C THR A 58 -8.24 -13.99 14.52
N ARG A 59 -7.09 -13.90 15.19
CA ARG A 59 -6.17 -12.76 15.00
C ARG A 59 -5.75 -12.63 13.52
N GLU A 60 -5.56 -13.74 12.84
CA GLU A 60 -5.19 -13.76 11.42
C GLU A 60 -6.31 -13.15 10.56
N GLU A 61 -7.56 -13.50 10.82
CA GLU A 61 -8.71 -12.90 10.15
C GLU A 61 -8.81 -11.40 10.40
N LEU A 62 -8.58 -10.95 11.64
CA LEU A 62 -8.54 -9.53 11.97
C LEU A 62 -7.44 -8.82 11.15
N LEU A 63 -6.21 -9.34 11.17
CA LEU A 63 -5.09 -8.75 10.43
C LEU A 63 -5.36 -8.69 8.92
N ARG A 64 -5.94 -9.75 8.36
CA ARG A 64 -6.36 -9.79 6.97
C ARG A 64 -7.38 -8.68 6.63
N ARG A 65 -8.40 -8.49 7.47
CA ARG A 65 -9.45 -7.48 7.26
C ARG A 65 -8.92 -6.05 7.38
N VAL A 66 -8.16 -5.74 8.42
CA VAL A 66 -7.58 -4.40 8.58
C VAL A 66 -6.58 -4.08 7.48
N ASN A 67 -5.86 -5.09 6.98
CA ASN A 67 -4.96 -4.96 5.86
C ASN A 67 -5.69 -4.65 4.54
N ASN A 68 -6.80 -5.35 4.28
CA ASN A 68 -7.66 -5.05 3.15
C ASN A 68 -8.24 -3.63 3.25
N GLN A 69 -8.55 -3.16 4.47
CA GLN A 69 -9.00 -1.79 4.69
C GLN A 69 -7.93 -0.76 4.31
N VAL A 70 -6.65 -0.99 4.65
CA VAL A 70 -5.54 -0.12 4.23
C VAL A 70 -5.44 -0.09 2.70
N ARG A 71 -5.49 -1.26 2.03
CA ARG A 71 -5.48 -1.34 0.56
C ARG A 71 -6.63 -0.56 -0.07
N SER A 72 -7.85 -0.79 0.39
CA SER A 72 -9.03 -0.10 -0.14
C SER A 72 -8.96 1.41 0.08
N SER A 73 -8.50 1.84 1.26
CA SER A 73 -8.33 3.26 1.57
C SER A 73 -7.24 3.90 0.71
N PHE A 74 -6.14 3.19 0.43
CA PHE A 74 -5.11 3.65 -0.50
C PHE A 74 -5.65 3.83 -1.91
N VAL A 75 -6.30 2.79 -2.47
CA VAL A 75 -6.91 2.85 -3.80
C VAL A 75 -7.88 4.02 -3.91
N PHE A 76 -8.77 4.15 -2.92
CA PHE A 76 -9.74 5.24 -2.89
C PHE A 76 -9.06 6.62 -2.81
N SER A 77 -7.99 6.75 -2.01
CA SER A 77 -7.27 8.01 -1.90
C SER A 77 -6.57 8.40 -3.20
N VAL A 78 -5.99 7.45 -3.93
CA VAL A 78 -5.38 7.70 -5.25
C VAL A 78 -6.44 8.16 -6.25
N ILE A 79 -7.52 7.39 -6.42
CA ILE A 79 -8.58 7.69 -7.40
C ILE A 79 -9.23 9.04 -7.10
N GLN A 80 -9.65 9.27 -5.85
CA GLN A 80 -10.33 10.52 -5.50
C GLN A 80 -9.42 11.74 -5.64
N THR A 81 -8.14 11.62 -5.25
CA THR A 81 -7.17 12.70 -5.43
C THR A 81 -6.95 12.99 -6.91
N HIS A 82 -6.77 11.94 -7.73
CA HIS A 82 -6.64 12.10 -9.18
C HIS A 82 -7.84 12.82 -9.79
N LEU A 83 -9.07 12.36 -9.53
CA LEU A 83 -10.31 12.98 -10.03
C LEU A 83 -10.45 14.43 -9.58
N THR A 84 -10.05 14.73 -8.34
CA THR A 84 -10.10 16.09 -7.81
C THR A 84 -9.09 17.01 -8.51
N LEU A 85 -7.87 16.53 -8.75
CA LEU A 85 -6.83 17.27 -9.47
C LEU A 85 -7.24 17.52 -10.94
N GLU A 86 -7.75 16.49 -11.64
CA GLU A 86 -8.22 16.65 -13.03
C GLU A 86 -9.40 17.64 -13.15
N ARG A 87 -10.26 17.71 -12.14
CA ARG A 87 -11.35 18.69 -12.11
C ARG A 87 -10.87 20.13 -11.88
N VAL A 88 -9.79 20.32 -11.11
CA VAL A 88 -9.24 21.64 -10.76
C VAL A 88 -8.29 22.16 -11.82
N TYR A 89 -7.51 21.29 -12.42
CA TYR A 89 -6.49 21.63 -13.42
C TYR A 89 -6.91 21.14 -14.80
N THR A 90 -7.03 22.07 -15.74
CA THR A 90 -7.46 21.79 -17.13
C THR A 90 -6.33 21.29 -18.02
N THR A 91 -5.07 21.49 -17.61
CA THR A 91 -3.87 21.05 -18.34
C THR A 91 -3.42 19.67 -17.86
N GLY A 92 -2.76 18.92 -18.74
CA GLY A 92 -2.17 17.62 -18.37
C GLY A 92 -1.13 17.74 -17.24
N PRO A 93 -0.88 16.68 -16.47
CA PRO A 93 0.09 16.72 -15.37
C PRO A 93 1.50 17.14 -15.78
N LEU A 94 1.96 16.74 -16.99
CA LEU A 94 3.28 17.11 -17.53
C LEU A 94 3.39 18.57 -17.97
N GLU A 95 2.25 19.21 -18.26
CA GLU A 95 2.19 20.60 -18.73
C GLU A 95 2.16 21.61 -17.56
N GLU A 96 2.09 21.13 -16.32
CA GLU A 96 2.11 21.97 -15.13
C GLU A 96 3.41 22.80 -15.07
N ALA A 97 3.27 24.10 -14.92
CA ALA A 97 4.40 25.03 -14.92
C ALA A 97 5.26 24.92 -13.66
N ASP A 98 4.62 24.76 -12.50
CA ASP A 98 5.31 24.59 -11.24
C ASP A 98 5.93 23.18 -11.16
N PRO A 99 7.25 23.06 -11.00
CA PRO A 99 7.92 21.76 -11.06
C PRO A 99 7.57 20.82 -9.91
N ASP A 100 7.31 21.35 -8.73
CA ASP A 100 6.99 20.56 -7.53
C ASP A 100 5.53 20.07 -7.62
N LEU A 101 4.60 20.93 -8.05
CA LEU A 101 3.22 20.55 -8.33
C LEU A 101 3.13 19.56 -9.50
N ARG A 102 3.90 19.79 -10.57
CA ARG A 102 4.01 18.85 -11.69
C ARG A 102 4.42 17.47 -11.21
N ALA A 103 5.44 17.38 -10.36
CA ALA A 103 5.89 16.11 -9.80
C ALA A 103 4.78 15.42 -8.99
N ALA A 104 4.07 16.16 -8.15
CA ALA A 104 2.96 15.63 -7.36
C ALA A 104 1.80 15.14 -8.25
N ARG A 105 1.39 15.93 -9.25
CA ARG A 105 0.33 15.55 -10.21
C ARG A 105 0.71 14.34 -11.05
N CYS A 106 1.95 14.27 -11.54
CA CYS A 106 2.45 13.12 -12.29
C CYS A 106 2.49 11.86 -11.43
N ALA A 107 2.90 11.96 -10.16
CA ALA A 107 2.91 10.82 -9.25
C ALA A 107 1.49 10.27 -9.00
N ILE A 108 0.52 11.13 -8.72
CA ILE A 108 -0.88 10.73 -8.53
C ILE A 108 -1.46 10.15 -9.83
N HIS A 109 -1.15 10.72 -10.99
CA HIS A 109 -1.56 10.20 -12.30
C HIS A 109 -1.00 8.79 -12.55
N LEU A 110 0.29 8.58 -12.36
CA LEU A 110 0.93 7.27 -12.52
C LEU A 110 0.40 6.23 -11.53
N LEU A 111 0.13 6.62 -10.29
CA LEU A 111 -0.51 5.73 -9.32
C LEU A 111 -1.94 5.37 -9.77
N ASN A 112 -2.70 6.33 -10.28
CA ASN A 112 -4.05 6.05 -10.78
C ASN A 112 -4.02 5.10 -11.99
N THR A 113 -3.16 5.32 -12.97
CA THR A 113 -3.04 4.43 -14.14
C THR A 113 -2.55 3.03 -13.77
N SER A 114 -1.78 2.90 -12.68
CA SER A 114 -1.36 1.59 -12.17
C SER A 114 -2.53 0.74 -11.64
N LEU A 115 -3.64 1.37 -11.25
CA LEU A 115 -4.85 0.70 -10.77
C LEU A 115 -5.70 0.12 -11.90
N ASP A 116 -5.54 0.58 -13.14
CA ASP A 116 -6.30 0.11 -14.30
C ASP A 116 -6.04 -1.38 -14.59
N LEU A 117 -4.85 -1.87 -14.26
CA LEU A 117 -4.46 -3.28 -14.44
C LEU A 117 -4.85 -4.18 -13.27
N GLY A 118 -5.23 -3.60 -12.13
CA GLY A 118 -5.70 -4.34 -10.96
C GLY A 118 -5.75 -3.49 -9.70
N LEU A 119 -6.94 -3.34 -9.13
CA LEU A 119 -7.14 -2.53 -7.93
C LEU A 119 -6.43 -3.08 -6.68
N LEU A 120 -6.31 -4.40 -6.57
CA LEU A 120 -5.74 -5.04 -5.37
C LEU A 120 -4.24 -5.30 -5.48
N THR A 121 -3.73 -5.39 -6.70
CA THR A 121 -2.31 -5.61 -7.02
C THR A 121 -1.90 -4.66 -8.14
N PRO A 122 -1.83 -3.35 -7.87
CA PRO A 122 -1.53 -2.38 -8.91
C PRO A 122 -0.14 -2.62 -9.50
N ILE A 123 -0.04 -2.44 -10.82
CA ILE A 123 1.18 -2.60 -11.60
C ILE A 123 1.48 -1.27 -12.27
N TRP A 124 2.70 -0.77 -12.14
CA TRP A 124 3.09 0.47 -12.79
C TRP A 124 2.87 0.39 -14.30
N ALA A 125 2.09 1.32 -14.81
CA ALA A 125 1.94 1.61 -16.23
C ALA A 125 2.58 2.98 -16.47
N CYS A 126 3.84 2.98 -16.90
CA CYS A 126 4.60 4.20 -17.13
C CYS A 126 4.78 4.45 -18.61
N PRO A 127 3.95 5.31 -19.24
CA PRO A 127 4.16 5.75 -20.62
C PRO A 127 5.56 6.38 -20.81
N PRO A 128 6.16 6.31 -21.99
CA PRO A 128 7.55 6.76 -22.23
C PRO A 128 7.83 8.18 -21.74
N GLU A 129 6.88 9.10 -21.91
CA GLU A 129 6.96 10.49 -21.48
C GLU A 129 6.99 10.67 -19.95
N TYR A 130 6.49 9.69 -19.19
CA TYR A 130 6.52 9.67 -17.73
C TYR A 130 7.71 8.89 -17.16
N ARG A 131 8.54 8.23 -17.97
CA ARG A 131 9.70 7.44 -17.50
C ARG A 131 10.86 8.35 -17.10
N ARG A 132 10.64 9.10 -16.04
CA ARG A 132 11.61 10.03 -15.46
C ARG A 132 11.48 10.11 -13.95
N ARG A 133 12.42 10.82 -13.34
CA ARG A 133 12.36 11.11 -11.91
C ARG A 133 11.50 12.35 -11.66
N PHE A 134 10.59 12.24 -10.71
CA PHE A 134 9.71 13.30 -10.21
C PHE A 134 10.09 13.62 -8.76
N GLU A 135 10.32 14.89 -8.47
CA GLU A 135 10.66 15.39 -7.12
C GLU A 135 9.74 16.54 -6.74
N ALA A 136 9.04 16.42 -5.61
CA ALA A 136 8.36 17.51 -4.95
C ALA A 136 9.18 17.90 -3.71
N ARG A 137 10.04 18.90 -3.86
CA ARG A 137 11.06 19.30 -2.89
C ARG A 137 10.51 19.72 -1.53
N PRO A 138 9.38 20.49 -1.45
CA PRO A 138 8.84 20.94 -0.16
C PRO A 138 8.49 19.81 0.79
N ILE A 139 8.14 18.62 0.24
CA ILE A 139 7.79 17.43 1.03
C ILE A 139 8.82 16.31 0.90
N THR A 140 9.97 16.59 0.29
CA THR A 140 11.02 15.59 0.03
C THR A 140 10.49 14.28 -0.62
N PHE A 141 9.41 14.41 -1.42
CA PHE A 141 8.81 13.28 -2.13
C PHE A 141 9.59 13.02 -3.41
N VAL A 142 9.89 11.76 -3.67
CA VAL A 142 10.60 11.32 -4.88
C VAL A 142 9.94 10.07 -5.44
N LEU A 143 9.62 10.11 -6.73
CA LEU A 143 9.22 8.94 -7.53
C LEU A 143 10.16 8.83 -8.73
N ASP A 144 10.99 7.79 -8.78
CA ASP A 144 11.80 7.48 -9.95
C ASP A 144 11.08 6.44 -10.83
N ALA A 145 10.40 6.93 -11.86
CA ALA A 145 9.61 6.09 -12.76
C ALA A 145 10.42 5.51 -13.93
N THR A 146 11.74 5.70 -13.98
CA THR A 146 12.57 5.27 -15.13
C THR A 146 12.59 3.77 -15.37
N GLY A 147 12.43 2.97 -14.31
CA GLY A 147 12.48 1.51 -14.38
C GLY A 147 11.26 0.80 -13.81
N LEU A 148 10.17 1.52 -13.51
CA LEU A 148 9.01 0.95 -12.81
C LEU A 148 8.00 0.26 -13.73
N ASP A 149 8.01 0.54 -15.03
CA ASP A 149 7.01 0.00 -15.97
C ASP A 149 6.91 -1.53 -15.88
N GLY A 150 5.71 -2.03 -15.62
CA GLY A 150 5.43 -3.44 -15.40
C GLY A 150 5.81 -3.99 -14.01
N GLU A 151 6.37 -3.17 -13.12
CA GLU A 151 6.63 -3.57 -11.73
C GLU A 151 5.38 -3.40 -10.86
N THR A 152 5.26 -4.22 -9.81
CA THR A 152 4.17 -4.04 -8.84
C THR A 152 4.41 -2.78 -8.01
N VAL A 153 3.37 -2.01 -7.77
CA VAL A 153 3.44 -0.82 -6.91
C VAL A 153 3.74 -1.24 -5.47
N VAL A 154 4.78 -0.64 -4.88
CA VAL A 154 5.15 -0.80 -3.48
C VAL A 154 5.46 0.55 -2.86
N TRP A 155 5.32 0.65 -1.54
CA TRP A 155 5.50 1.90 -0.80
C TRP A 155 6.91 2.49 -0.99
N GLU A 156 7.92 1.63 -1.10
CA GLU A 156 9.32 2.00 -1.24
C GLU A 156 9.62 2.79 -2.52
N HIS A 157 8.78 2.64 -3.56
CA HIS A 157 8.96 3.35 -4.83
C HIS A 157 8.80 4.87 -4.68
N PHE A 158 8.09 5.32 -3.66
CA PHE A 158 7.83 6.74 -3.42
C PHE A 158 8.12 7.18 -1.97
N GLY A 159 8.98 6.44 -1.27
CA GLY A 159 9.48 6.83 0.04
C GLY A 159 8.63 6.40 1.22
N GLY A 160 7.65 5.50 0.99
CA GLY A 160 6.82 4.95 2.06
C GLY A 160 5.46 5.61 2.21
N LEU A 161 4.65 5.04 3.10
CA LEU A 161 3.29 5.51 3.36
C LEU A 161 3.25 6.95 3.89
N GLU A 162 4.18 7.33 4.77
CA GLU A 162 4.25 8.70 5.32
C GLU A 162 4.43 9.72 4.19
N LYS A 163 5.32 9.44 3.24
CA LYS A 163 5.54 10.30 2.08
C LYS A 163 4.32 10.38 1.16
N PHE A 164 3.55 9.31 1.07
CA PHE A 164 2.28 9.35 0.34
C PHE A 164 1.24 10.21 1.06
N LEU A 165 1.13 10.14 2.39
CA LEU A 165 0.24 11.03 3.17
C LEU A 165 0.66 12.50 3.04
N GLU A 166 1.98 12.80 3.09
CA GLU A 166 2.52 14.15 2.84
C GLU A 166 2.19 14.62 1.42
N LEU A 167 2.25 13.74 0.41
CA LEU A 167 1.86 14.05 -0.97
C LEU A 167 0.37 14.43 -1.07
N LEU A 168 -0.52 13.72 -0.36
CA LEU A 168 -1.94 14.05 -0.32
C LEU A 168 -2.18 15.41 0.36
N ASP A 169 -1.51 15.68 1.48
CA ASP A 169 -1.59 16.96 2.17
C ASP A 169 -1.09 18.11 1.27
N TYR A 170 -0.02 17.88 0.53
CA TYR A 170 0.51 18.82 -0.46
C TYR A 170 -0.51 19.09 -1.58
N CYS A 171 -1.08 18.05 -2.18
CA CYS A 171 -2.13 18.19 -3.19
C CYS A 171 -3.33 18.98 -2.64
N ALA A 172 -3.78 18.69 -1.42
CA ALA A 172 -4.88 19.40 -0.78
C ALA A 172 -4.58 20.91 -0.58
N ALA A 173 -3.33 21.25 -0.27
CA ALA A 173 -2.93 22.65 -0.13
C ALA A 173 -2.99 23.43 -1.47
N TRP A 174 -2.65 22.75 -2.57
CA TRP A 174 -2.65 23.37 -3.90
C TRP A 174 -4.03 23.54 -4.53
N VAL A 175 -5.01 22.70 -4.20
CA VAL A 175 -6.38 22.80 -4.73
C VAL A 175 -7.29 23.75 -3.94
N ARG A 176 -6.78 24.42 -2.90
CA ARG A 176 -7.56 25.44 -2.19
C ARG A 176 -7.92 26.59 -3.12
N PRO A 177 -9.16 27.15 -3.03
CA PRO A 177 -9.51 28.33 -3.80
C PRO A 177 -8.52 29.45 -3.48
N TRP A 178 -7.91 30.01 -4.51
CA TRP A 178 -7.16 31.25 -4.40
C TRP A 178 -8.16 32.37 -4.07
N SER A 179 -8.28 32.80 -2.83
CA SER A 179 -8.97 34.04 -2.48
C SER A 179 -8.07 35.20 -2.97
N GLY A 180 -8.37 35.68 -4.19
CA GLY A 180 -7.56 36.59 -4.98
C GLY A 180 -7.29 37.95 -4.36
N ALA A 181 -6.31 38.01 -3.46
CA ALA A 181 -5.76 39.25 -2.96
C ALA A 181 -4.26 39.07 -2.60
N SER A 182 -3.44 38.73 -3.56
CA SER A 182 -2.05 39.19 -3.63
C SER A 182 -1.36 38.61 -4.87
N ASN A 183 -0.76 39.48 -5.69
CA ASN A 183 0.23 39.16 -6.71
C ASN A 183 1.58 38.75 -6.09
N GLY A 184 1.58 38.03 -4.97
CA GLY A 184 2.78 37.50 -4.35
C GLY A 184 2.99 36.03 -4.69
N PRO A 185 4.23 35.51 -4.65
CA PRO A 185 4.46 34.09 -4.75
C PRO A 185 3.64 33.37 -3.68
N ARG A 186 2.99 32.25 -4.04
CA ARG A 186 2.27 31.41 -3.05
C ARG A 186 3.21 31.14 -1.88
N PRO A 187 2.75 31.30 -0.61
CA PRO A 187 3.60 31.05 0.52
C PRO A 187 4.15 29.63 0.38
N GLY A 188 5.47 29.52 0.30
CA GLY A 188 6.12 28.29 0.63
C GLY A 188 5.57 27.85 1.97
N LEU A 189 5.32 26.57 2.17
CA LEU A 189 4.95 26.01 3.47
C LEU A 189 5.93 26.62 4.50
N ASP A 190 5.44 27.59 5.26
CA ASP A 190 6.18 28.11 6.40
C ASP A 190 6.43 26.94 7.33
N THR A 191 7.66 26.44 7.29
CA THR A 191 8.15 25.40 8.21
C THR A 191 8.26 25.92 9.65
N GLY A 192 7.54 27.01 9.97
CA GLY A 192 7.60 27.79 11.18
C GLY A 192 6.40 27.72 12.11
N THR A 193 5.64 26.65 12.15
CA THR A 193 4.66 26.43 13.23
C THR A 193 4.87 25.06 13.83
N ALA A 194 5.34 25.09 15.07
CA ALA A 194 5.40 24.03 16.08
C ALA A 194 5.20 22.63 15.50
N ARG A 195 6.30 22.05 15.06
CA ARG A 195 6.44 20.62 14.92
C ARG A 195 5.82 20.00 16.17
N PRO A 196 4.72 19.22 16.08
CA PRO A 196 4.38 18.36 17.19
C PRO A 196 5.67 17.60 17.49
N THR A 197 6.10 17.62 18.73
CA THR A 197 7.26 16.86 19.21
C THR A 197 7.18 15.52 18.53
N PRO A 198 8.21 15.05 17.81
CA PRO A 198 8.18 13.72 17.25
C PRO A 198 7.90 12.82 18.44
N ILE A 199 6.76 12.16 18.44
CA ILE A 199 6.67 10.92 19.16
C ILE A 199 7.81 10.15 18.52
N GLN A 200 8.88 9.95 19.29
CA GLN A 200 9.95 9.04 18.92
C GLN A 200 9.31 7.66 18.86
N ASP A 201 8.51 7.47 17.84
CA ASP A 201 8.15 6.16 17.38
C ASP A 201 9.40 5.62 16.71
N ASP A 202 10.08 4.81 17.49
CA ASP A 202 11.05 3.83 17.04
C ASP A 202 10.30 2.85 16.11
N PHE A 203 9.85 3.38 14.96
CA PHE A 203 9.16 2.68 13.86
C PHE A 203 10.13 1.92 12.96
N SER A 204 11.25 1.50 13.51
CA SER A 204 11.84 0.26 13.08
C SER A 204 11.04 -0.84 13.76
N PRO A 205 10.27 -1.65 13.05
CA PRO A 205 9.76 -2.88 13.63
C PRO A 205 10.98 -3.75 13.93
N ARG A 206 11.54 -3.64 15.13
CA ARG A 206 12.29 -4.72 15.75
C ARG A 206 11.27 -5.83 15.97
N VAL A 207 10.95 -6.53 14.88
CA VAL A 207 10.40 -7.87 14.98
C VAL A 207 11.44 -8.65 15.78
N PRO A 208 11.09 -9.21 16.97
CA PRO A 208 11.98 -10.16 17.61
C PRO A 208 12.34 -11.21 16.58
N PRO A 209 13.55 -11.80 16.60
CA PRO A 209 13.98 -12.79 15.64
C PRO A 209 13.02 -13.98 15.70
N GLY A 210 11.93 -13.87 14.98
CA GLY A 210 11.01 -14.95 14.69
C GLY A 210 11.62 -15.84 13.60
N PRO A 211 11.10 -17.03 13.36
CA PRO A 211 11.59 -17.92 12.32
C PRO A 211 11.68 -17.14 11.01
N ASP A 212 12.79 -17.33 10.29
CA ASP A 212 13.09 -16.72 9.00
C ASP A 212 11.82 -16.53 8.16
N PRO A 213 11.47 -15.29 7.73
CA PRO A 213 10.24 -15.03 7.01
C PRO A 213 10.04 -15.93 5.79
N VAL A 214 11.14 -16.33 5.11
CA VAL A 214 11.08 -17.23 3.95
C VAL A 214 10.63 -18.63 4.39
N SER A 215 11.14 -19.15 5.49
CA SER A 215 10.75 -20.46 5.99
C SER A 215 9.30 -20.50 6.50
N GLY A 216 8.81 -19.38 7.03
CA GLY A 216 7.41 -19.21 7.42
C GLY A 216 6.47 -19.26 6.20
N PHE A 217 6.80 -18.53 5.15
CA PHE A 217 6.09 -18.55 3.89
C PHE A 217 6.06 -19.93 3.24
N VAL A 218 7.24 -20.57 3.12
CA VAL A 218 7.35 -21.89 2.50
C VAL A 218 6.45 -22.91 3.19
N ARG A 219 6.42 -22.90 4.53
CA ARG A 219 5.57 -23.83 5.31
C ARG A 219 4.07 -23.55 5.18
N SER A 220 3.68 -22.30 5.03
CA SER A 220 2.26 -21.92 5.07
C SER A 220 1.59 -21.85 3.70
N ARG A 221 2.37 -21.63 2.62
CA ARG A 221 1.82 -21.32 1.29
C ARG A 221 2.41 -22.16 0.16
N CYS A 222 3.41 -23.00 0.45
CA CYS A 222 4.08 -23.77 -0.60
C CYS A 222 3.97 -25.27 -0.35
N ARG A 223 3.92 -26.01 -1.47
CA ARG A 223 4.12 -27.44 -1.52
C ARG A 223 5.59 -27.72 -1.91
N VAL A 224 6.28 -28.47 -1.09
CA VAL A 224 7.66 -28.88 -1.35
C VAL A 224 7.67 -30.34 -1.81
N ALA A 225 8.05 -30.58 -3.05
CA ALA A 225 8.20 -31.92 -3.62
C ALA A 225 9.21 -31.89 -4.79
N PRO A 226 9.99 -32.95 -5.02
CA PRO A 226 11.06 -32.97 -6.02
C PRO A 226 10.58 -32.71 -7.46
N ASP A 227 9.35 -33.04 -7.76
CA ASP A 227 8.68 -32.89 -9.07
C ASP A 227 7.98 -31.55 -9.27
N THR A 228 7.94 -30.70 -8.24
CA THR A 228 7.27 -29.40 -8.31
C THR A 228 8.18 -28.30 -8.81
N GLN A 229 7.58 -27.31 -9.45
CA GLN A 229 8.28 -26.13 -9.93
C GLN A 229 7.36 -24.92 -9.98
N CYS A 230 7.90 -23.73 -9.81
CA CYS A 230 7.15 -22.47 -9.86
C CYS A 230 7.98 -21.38 -10.55
N PRO A 231 7.36 -20.52 -11.38
CA PRO A 231 8.02 -19.33 -11.88
C PRO A 231 8.52 -18.47 -10.73
N ALA A 232 9.77 -18.00 -10.80
CA ALA A 232 10.39 -17.23 -9.71
C ALA A 232 9.60 -15.92 -9.42
N ARG A 233 9.02 -15.31 -10.44
CA ARG A 233 8.16 -14.13 -10.31
C ARG A 233 6.89 -14.45 -9.52
N SER A 234 6.20 -15.51 -9.87
CA SER A 234 4.94 -15.92 -9.21
C SER A 234 5.18 -16.29 -7.75
N LEU A 235 6.26 -17.01 -7.47
CA LEU A 235 6.60 -17.40 -6.10
C LEU A 235 6.96 -16.19 -5.23
N TYR A 236 7.70 -15.22 -5.78
CA TYR A 236 8.03 -13.98 -5.06
C TYR A 236 6.80 -13.10 -4.86
N GLN A 237 5.91 -13.03 -5.83
CA GLN A 237 4.65 -12.31 -5.68
C GLN A 237 3.82 -12.90 -4.52
N ALA A 238 3.63 -14.22 -4.50
CA ALA A 238 2.90 -14.88 -3.43
C ALA A 238 3.57 -14.70 -2.05
N TYR A 239 4.93 -14.64 -2.00
CA TYR A 239 5.66 -14.31 -0.78
C TYR A 239 5.35 -12.88 -0.31
N ARG A 240 5.32 -11.92 -1.21
CA ARG A 240 4.98 -10.52 -0.89
C ARG A 240 3.56 -10.41 -0.35
N ASP A 241 2.61 -11.10 -1.02
CA ASP A 241 1.21 -11.12 -0.60
C ASP A 241 1.07 -11.76 0.78
N TRP A 242 1.78 -12.86 1.04
CA TRP A 242 1.81 -13.49 2.35
C TRP A 242 2.47 -12.60 3.43
N CYS A 243 3.57 -11.94 3.12
CA CYS A 243 4.17 -10.95 4.03
C CYS A 243 3.20 -9.82 4.34
N TRP A 244 2.53 -9.34 3.30
CA TRP A 244 1.51 -8.33 3.44
C TRP A 244 0.33 -8.81 4.30
N GLU A 245 -0.20 -10.01 4.07
CA GLU A 245 -1.29 -10.63 4.83
C GLU A 245 -0.94 -10.87 6.31
N THR A 246 0.33 -11.18 6.58
CA THR A 246 0.81 -11.48 7.94
C THR A 246 1.41 -10.28 8.66
N GLY A 247 1.33 -9.06 8.06
CA GLY A 247 1.88 -7.84 8.63
C GLY A 247 3.41 -7.83 8.71
N ARG A 248 4.08 -8.58 7.84
CA ARG A 248 5.54 -8.66 7.78
C ARG A 248 6.07 -7.81 6.65
N GLN A 249 7.23 -7.24 6.84
CA GLN A 249 7.94 -6.56 5.75
C GLN A 249 8.53 -7.60 4.79
N ALA A 250 8.16 -7.51 3.50
CA ALA A 250 8.73 -8.38 2.48
C ALA A 250 10.18 -7.95 2.21
N MET A 251 11.10 -8.90 2.21
CA MET A 251 12.48 -8.62 1.79
C MET A 251 12.58 -8.48 0.27
N ALA A 252 13.65 -7.83 -0.21
CA ALA A 252 13.91 -7.70 -1.63
C ALA A 252 14.00 -9.07 -2.33
N GLN A 253 13.61 -9.13 -3.61
CA GLN A 253 13.58 -10.38 -4.40
C GLN A 253 14.93 -11.14 -4.39
N ARG A 254 16.05 -10.41 -4.36
CA ARG A 254 17.39 -11.03 -4.27
C ARG A 254 17.58 -11.75 -2.93
N SER A 255 17.21 -11.11 -1.82
CA SER A 255 17.31 -11.68 -0.47
C SER A 255 16.36 -12.87 -0.28
N PHE A 256 15.13 -12.77 -0.79
CA PHE A 256 14.18 -13.87 -0.84
C PHE A 256 14.75 -15.07 -1.62
N GLY A 257 15.33 -14.81 -2.80
CA GLY A 257 15.99 -15.86 -3.60
C GLY A 257 17.18 -16.50 -2.88
N MET A 258 17.98 -15.72 -2.15
CA MET A 258 19.04 -16.26 -1.30
C MET A 258 18.48 -17.14 -0.18
N GLY A 259 17.39 -16.73 0.47
CA GLY A 259 16.70 -17.52 1.49
C GLY A 259 16.25 -18.89 0.94
N LEU A 260 15.63 -18.91 -0.24
CA LEU A 260 15.25 -20.17 -0.89
C LEU A 260 16.46 -21.06 -1.25
N THR A 261 17.55 -20.45 -1.74
CA THR A 261 18.78 -21.19 -2.04
C THR A 261 19.39 -21.81 -0.78
N ASN A 262 19.39 -21.08 0.34
CA ASN A 262 19.86 -21.57 1.64
C ASN A 262 18.98 -22.73 2.18
N MET A 263 17.72 -22.77 1.78
CA MET A 263 16.79 -23.88 2.08
C MET A 263 16.95 -25.09 1.12
N GLY A 264 17.87 -25.02 0.14
CA GLY A 264 18.20 -26.11 -0.78
C GLY A 264 17.43 -26.09 -2.10
N PHE A 265 16.57 -25.07 -2.35
CA PHE A 265 15.87 -24.97 -3.63
C PHE A 265 16.80 -24.47 -4.73
N GLN A 266 16.63 -24.99 -5.95
CA GLN A 266 17.45 -24.66 -7.10
C GLN A 266 16.72 -23.68 -8.05
N ARG A 267 17.41 -22.63 -8.46
CA ARG A 267 16.91 -21.71 -9.50
C ARG A 267 17.43 -22.12 -10.86
N ARG A 268 16.54 -22.35 -11.84
CA ARG A 268 16.89 -22.68 -13.23
C ARG A 268 16.30 -21.69 -14.20
N ARG A 269 17.05 -21.39 -15.27
CA ARG A 269 16.58 -20.60 -16.39
C ARG A 269 15.94 -21.54 -17.42
N ARG A 270 14.69 -21.23 -17.87
CA ARG A 270 13.97 -22.00 -18.88
C ARG A 270 13.45 -21.06 -19.97
N GLY A 271 13.57 -21.47 -21.24
CA GLY A 271 13.04 -20.73 -22.40
C GLY A 271 13.27 -19.22 -22.32
N GLN A 272 12.88 -18.42 -23.22
CA GLN A 272 12.89 -16.94 -23.32
C GLN A 272 13.37 -16.10 -22.10
N GLY A 273 14.26 -16.64 -21.22
CA GLY A 273 14.86 -15.90 -20.10
C GLY A 273 14.15 -16.02 -18.76
N TYR A 274 13.06 -16.76 -18.65
CA TYR A 274 12.32 -16.90 -17.39
C TYR A 274 13.05 -17.82 -16.41
N HIS A 275 13.09 -17.39 -15.14
CA HIS A 275 13.64 -18.17 -14.03
C HIS A 275 12.55 -18.96 -13.32
N TRP A 276 12.86 -20.19 -12.95
CA TRP A 276 12.00 -21.11 -12.21
C TRP A 276 12.70 -21.62 -10.98
N TRP A 277 11.94 -21.83 -9.92
CA TRP A 277 12.35 -22.57 -8.74
C TRP A 277 11.93 -24.03 -8.87
N ILE A 278 12.84 -24.94 -8.58
CA ILE A 278 12.64 -26.40 -8.63
C ILE A 278 12.54 -26.93 -7.21
N GLY A 279 11.66 -27.88 -6.99
CA GLY A 279 11.39 -28.49 -5.69
C GLY A 279 10.35 -27.76 -4.85
N ILE A 280 9.73 -26.71 -5.38
CA ILE A 280 8.74 -25.90 -4.69
C ILE A 280 7.65 -25.41 -5.66
N SER A 281 6.40 -25.40 -5.21
CA SER A 281 5.27 -24.77 -5.89
C SER A 281 4.34 -24.10 -4.88
N LEU A 282 3.47 -23.21 -5.34
CA LEU A 282 2.40 -22.69 -4.51
C LEU A 282 1.39 -23.80 -4.22
N ALA A 283 0.92 -23.88 -2.98
CA ALA A 283 -0.17 -24.78 -2.62
C ALA A 283 -1.44 -24.28 -3.32
N SER A 284 -2.13 -25.14 -4.06
CA SER A 284 -3.45 -24.83 -4.61
C SER A 284 -4.40 -24.58 -3.45
N GLN A 285 -5.12 -23.47 -3.45
CA GLN A 285 -6.25 -23.31 -2.55
C GLN A 285 -7.37 -24.17 -3.12
N GLU A 286 -7.65 -25.33 -2.48
CA GLU A 286 -8.92 -26.05 -2.65
C GLU A 286 -10.06 -25.31 -1.97
#